data_5b41322c68ed0618d856445a56b2f7b5
#
_entry.id   5b41322c68ed0618d856445a56b2f7b5
#
_cell.length_a   1.000
_cell.length_b   1.000
_cell.length_c   1.000
_cell.angle_alpha   90.00
_cell.angle_beta   90.00
_cell.angle_gamma   90.00
#
_symmetry.space_group_name_H-M   'P 1'
#
loop_
_entity.id
_entity.type
_entity.pdbx_description
1 polymer ?
#
loop_
_entity_poly.entity_id
_entity_poly.type
_entity_poly.pdbx_seq_one_letter_code
_entity_poly.pdbx_strand_id
1 'polypeptide(L)'
;MRIMTDTTIIRTEDLTKAYGKKVAVNHLSLEIRRGEIFGLLGPNGAGKTTTILMLLGLTEPTQGRALIDGYDCTRQSMQVKRITGYMPDNVGFYSDMTGRENLRFTARLNGIPEKEIDPLIDRLIEKVGMTYAANQKTGTYSKGMRQRLGIADVLIKDPAVIIMDEPTAGLDPEGMREFLSLSKQLSVADGKTILVSSHQLYQIQQICDRVGIFVDGSLIACGGISELGSQIAAQGHYTLEISAEPCDERFLGFLKEQDGITGISMEGSTFLISSSKDLRTDITRFLGTHEYKLLHMHQKGGDLDEIYRVYFEEAEKEGDENHDKSGSRKHRFRNRGA
;
A
#
# COMPACT_ATOMS: atom_id res chain seq x y z
N MET A 1 -37.03 3.47 8.83
CA MET A 1 -36.21 3.70 7.62
C MET A 1 -34.76 3.83 8.10
N ARG A 2 -33.97 2.72 8.06
CA ARG A 2 -32.57 2.74 8.47
C ARG A 2 -31.81 3.52 7.40
N ILE A 3 -31.32 4.70 7.74
CA ILE A 3 -30.36 5.43 6.91
C ILE A 3 -29.15 4.49 6.81
N MET A 4 -28.95 3.90 5.63
CA MET A 4 -27.68 3.23 5.31
C MET A 4 -26.63 4.34 5.33
N THR A 5 -25.90 4.44 6.42
CA THR A 5 -24.71 5.31 6.46
C THR A 5 -23.77 4.78 5.39
N ASP A 6 -23.51 5.59 4.38
CA ASP A 6 -22.51 5.28 3.35
C ASP A 6 -21.19 5.01 4.08
N THR A 7 -20.74 3.75 4.05
CA THR A 7 -19.51 3.34 4.73
C THR A 7 -18.27 3.82 3.98
N THR A 8 -18.42 4.28 2.72
CA THR A 8 -17.35 4.76 1.86
C THR A 8 -17.04 6.23 2.18
N ILE A 9 -15.78 6.54 2.47
CA ILE A 9 -15.32 7.91 2.72
C ILE A 9 -14.49 8.47 1.56
N ILE A 10 -13.74 7.64 0.84
CA ILE A 10 -13.02 8.04 -0.38
C ILE A 10 -13.59 7.21 -1.52
N ARG A 11 -13.95 7.89 -2.61
CA ARG A 11 -14.43 7.24 -3.83
C ARG A 11 -13.78 7.91 -5.05
N THR A 12 -13.27 7.11 -5.97
CA THR A 12 -12.87 7.57 -7.29
C THR A 12 -13.75 6.89 -8.34
N GLU A 13 -14.13 7.64 -9.38
CA GLU A 13 -14.98 7.17 -10.45
C GLU A 13 -14.30 7.48 -11.77
N ASP A 14 -13.79 6.45 -12.43
CA ASP A 14 -13.12 6.52 -13.73
C ASP A 14 -11.99 7.58 -13.77
N LEU A 15 -11.30 7.74 -12.63
CA LEU A 15 -10.34 8.82 -12.42
C LEU A 15 -9.11 8.62 -13.30
N THR A 16 -8.85 9.57 -14.20
CA THR A 16 -7.76 9.51 -15.17
C THR A 16 -6.92 10.78 -15.13
N LYS A 17 -5.60 10.64 -15.17
CA LYS A 17 -4.66 11.74 -15.31
C LYS A 17 -3.63 11.48 -16.39
N ALA A 18 -3.61 12.33 -17.39
CA ALA A 18 -2.60 12.33 -18.43
C ALA A 18 -1.73 13.61 -18.38
N TYR A 19 -0.44 13.46 -18.60
CA TYR A 19 0.54 14.52 -18.79
C TYR A 19 1.11 14.40 -20.23
N GLY A 20 0.55 15.17 -21.14
CA GLY A 20 0.86 15.02 -22.57
C GLY A 20 0.49 13.62 -23.08
N LYS A 21 1.49 12.83 -23.51
CA LYS A 21 1.29 11.47 -23.99
C LYS A 21 1.32 10.40 -22.89
N LYS A 22 1.80 10.73 -21.69
CA LYS A 22 1.92 9.79 -20.58
C LYS A 22 0.64 9.80 -19.75
N VAL A 23 -0.04 8.66 -19.67
CA VAL A 23 -1.14 8.43 -18.72
C VAL A 23 -0.51 8.02 -17.39
N ALA A 24 -0.66 8.86 -16.37
CA ALA A 24 -0.10 8.63 -15.03
C ALA A 24 -1.08 7.89 -14.10
N VAL A 25 -2.39 8.05 -14.33
CA VAL A 25 -3.47 7.31 -13.68
C VAL A 25 -4.51 7.00 -14.74
N ASN A 26 -4.91 5.75 -14.84
CA ASN A 26 -5.73 5.23 -15.91
C ASN A 26 -7.03 4.59 -15.35
N HIS A 27 -8.17 5.24 -15.58
CA HIS A 27 -9.53 4.75 -15.27
C HIS A 27 -9.69 4.19 -13.84
N LEU A 28 -9.09 4.86 -12.84
CA LEU A 28 -9.10 4.40 -11.44
C LEU A 28 -10.51 4.53 -10.84
N SER A 29 -11.11 3.39 -10.49
CA SER A 29 -12.32 3.30 -9.69
C SER A 29 -12.00 2.55 -8.39
N LEU A 30 -12.04 3.28 -7.25
CA LEU A 30 -11.62 2.80 -5.94
C LEU A 30 -12.57 3.31 -4.86
N GLU A 31 -12.88 2.45 -3.89
CA GLU A 31 -13.63 2.81 -2.69
C GLU A 31 -12.85 2.44 -1.43
N ILE A 32 -12.71 3.42 -0.52
CA ILE A 32 -12.09 3.26 0.80
C ILE A 32 -13.15 3.52 1.86
N ARG A 33 -13.25 2.60 2.83
CA ARG A 33 -14.27 2.62 3.87
C ARG A 33 -13.84 3.51 5.04
N ARG A 34 -14.81 4.01 5.78
CA ARG A 34 -14.53 4.79 7.01
C ARG A 34 -13.82 3.92 8.05
N GLY A 35 -12.78 4.49 8.64
CA GLY A 35 -12.02 3.87 9.72
C GLY A 35 -11.05 2.76 9.27
N GLU A 36 -10.95 2.46 7.95
CA GLU A 36 -9.95 1.49 7.48
C GLU A 36 -8.58 2.15 7.21
N ILE A 37 -7.55 1.34 7.30
CA ILE A 37 -6.22 1.66 6.78
C ILE A 37 -6.10 1.01 5.41
N PHE A 38 -5.99 1.82 4.37
CA PHE A 38 -5.87 1.37 2.99
C PHE A 38 -4.46 1.62 2.46
N GLY A 39 -3.80 0.58 1.96
CA GLY A 39 -2.48 0.64 1.34
C GLY A 39 -2.56 0.85 -0.17
N LEU A 40 -1.94 1.90 -0.70
CA LEU A 40 -1.77 2.15 -2.12
C LEU A 40 -0.36 1.73 -2.54
N LEU A 41 -0.23 0.54 -3.12
CA LEU A 41 1.04 -0.14 -3.33
C LEU A 41 1.46 -0.11 -4.80
N GLY A 42 2.75 -0.07 -5.04
CA GLY A 42 3.29 -0.11 -6.40
C GLY A 42 4.69 0.49 -6.50
N PRO A 43 5.39 0.30 -7.62
CA PRO A 43 6.72 0.84 -7.82
C PRO A 43 6.69 2.37 -7.95
N ASN A 44 7.88 2.96 -7.94
CA ASN A 44 8.01 4.39 -8.20
C ASN A 44 7.53 4.72 -9.62
N GLY A 45 6.70 5.75 -9.74
CA GLY A 45 6.11 6.15 -11.02
C GLY A 45 4.81 5.42 -11.40
N ALA A 46 4.32 4.48 -10.60
CA ALA A 46 3.06 3.76 -10.84
C ALA A 46 1.78 4.63 -10.78
N GLY A 47 1.88 5.90 -10.36
CA GLY A 47 0.72 6.80 -10.29
C GLY A 47 0.22 7.10 -8.88
N LYS A 48 0.81 6.50 -7.83
CA LYS A 48 0.39 6.67 -6.43
C LYS A 48 0.31 8.13 -5.98
N THR A 49 1.42 8.86 -6.06
CA THR A 49 1.48 10.29 -5.70
C THR A 49 0.55 11.14 -6.56
N THR A 50 0.41 10.83 -7.87
CA THR A 50 -0.55 11.53 -8.75
C THR A 50 -1.99 11.33 -8.28
N THR A 51 -2.36 10.11 -7.87
CA THR A 51 -3.67 9.81 -7.28
C THR A 51 -3.88 10.63 -6.00
N ILE A 52 -2.90 10.63 -5.10
CA ILE A 52 -2.95 11.42 -3.85
C ILE A 52 -3.16 12.91 -4.15
N LEU A 53 -2.42 13.47 -5.11
CA LEU A 53 -2.55 14.89 -5.48
C LEU A 53 -3.93 15.22 -6.04
N MET A 54 -4.56 14.31 -6.79
CA MET A 54 -5.95 14.48 -7.25
C MET A 54 -6.95 14.40 -6.09
N LEU A 55 -6.78 13.47 -5.15
CA LEU A 55 -7.60 13.38 -3.94
C LEU A 55 -7.53 14.63 -3.08
N LEU A 56 -6.36 15.28 -3.00
CA LEU A 56 -6.17 16.53 -2.26
C LEU A 56 -6.63 17.78 -3.01
N GLY A 57 -7.09 17.65 -4.27
CA GLY A 57 -7.43 18.77 -5.12
C GLY A 57 -6.24 19.68 -5.44
N LEU A 58 -5.03 19.11 -5.48
CA LEU A 58 -3.77 19.79 -5.87
C LEU A 58 -3.45 19.61 -7.35
N THR A 59 -4.09 18.64 -7.98
CA THR A 59 -4.02 18.38 -9.42
C THR A 59 -5.42 18.02 -9.93
N GLU A 60 -5.84 18.60 -11.04
CA GLU A 60 -7.12 18.26 -11.67
C GLU A 60 -7.01 16.97 -12.47
N PRO A 61 -7.98 16.07 -12.41
CA PRO A 61 -8.05 14.91 -13.29
C PRO A 61 -8.27 15.35 -14.75
N THR A 62 -7.83 14.53 -15.70
CA THR A 62 -8.13 14.69 -17.12
C THR A 62 -9.54 14.20 -17.43
N GLN A 63 -9.97 13.13 -16.73
CA GLN A 63 -11.33 12.56 -16.81
C GLN A 63 -11.70 11.97 -15.45
N GLY A 64 -12.99 11.70 -15.26
CA GLY A 64 -13.51 11.14 -14.03
C GLY A 64 -13.57 12.14 -12.87
N ARG A 65 -13.75 11.63 -11.67
CA ARG A 65 -13.78 12.44 -10.45
C ARG A 65 -13.34 11.67 -9.22
N ALA A 66 -12.95 12.42 -8.19
CA ALA A 66 -12.67 11.89 -6.86
C ALA A 66 -13.52 12.60 -5.82
N LEU A 67 -13.97 11.86 -4.82
CA LEU A 67 -14.82 12.34 -3.75
C LEU A 67 -14.21 11.93 -2.40
N ILE A 68 -14.20 12.85 -1.42
CA ILE A 68 -13.89 12.55 -0.02
C ILE A 68 -15.05 13.05 0.83
N ASP A 69 -15.67 12.13 1.57
CA ASP A 69 -16.86 12.40 2.41
C ASP A 69 -17.98 13.12 1.63
N GLY A 70 -18.18 12.72 0.37
CA GLY A 70 -19.16 13.32 -0.54
C GLY A 70 -18.71 14.64 -1.19
N TYR A 71 -17.61 15.26 -0.78
CA TYR A 71 -17.08 16.47 -1.41
C TYR A 71 -16.24 16.13 -2.64
N ASP A 72 -16.53 16.78 -3.77
CA ASP A 72 -15.73 16.69 -5.00
C ASP A 72 -14.34 17.32 -4.77
N CYS A 73 -13.29 16.51 -4.97
CA CYS A 73 -11.90 16.90 -4.67
C CYS A 73 -11.43 18.09 -5.53
N THR A 74 -11.95 18.24 -6.74
CA THR A 74 -11.60 19.35 -7.65
C THR A 74 -12.43 20.60 -7.35
N ARG A 75 -13.77 20.43 -7.29
CA ARG A 75 -14.69 21.57 -7.20
C ARG A 75 -14.85 22.09 -5.77
N GLN A 76 -14.66 21.23 -4.79
CA GLN A 76 -14.84 21.51 -3.35
C GLN A 76 -13.56 21.26 -2.57
N SER A 77 -12.40 21.56 -3.17
CA SER A 77 -11.07 21.27 -2.61
C SER A 77 -10.85 21.87 -1.21
N MET A 78 -11.45 23.01 -0.89
CA MET A 78 -11.32 23.61 0.44
C MET A 78 -12.06 22.80 1.52
N GLN A 79 -13.25 22.24 1.20
CA GLN A 79 -13.98 21.35 2.09
C GLN A 79 -13.19 20.07 2.33
N VAL A 80 -12.64 19.47 1.24
CA VAL A 80 -11.77 18.31 1.30
C VAL A 80 -10.56 18.59 2.20
N LYS A 81 -9.87 19.72 2.00
CA LYS A 81 -8.68 20.09 2.81
C LYS A 81 -8.99 20.30 4.29
N ARG A 82 -10.22 20.69 4.65
CA ARG A 82 -10.62 20.84 6.06
C ARG A 82 -10.71 19.49 6.79
N ILE A 83 -11.16 18.44 6.09
CA ILE A 83 -11.39 17.11 6.67
C ILE A 83 -10.27 16.11 6.39
N THR A 84 -9.27 16.50 5.60
CA THR A 84 -8.17 15.62 5.18
C THR A 84 -6.84 16.17 5.68
N GLY A 85 -6.08 15.36 6.41
CA GLY A 85 -4.68 15.62 6.74
C GLY A 85 -3.77 14.99 5.70
N TYR A 86 -2.70 15.67 5.31
CA TYR A 86 -1.72 15.18 4.36
C TYR A 86 -0.31 15.20 4.93
N MET A 87 0.37 14.08 4.85
CA MET A 87 1.76 13.93 5.21
C MET A 87 2.56 13.50 3.97
N PRO A 88 3.37 14.39 3.39
CA PRO A 88 4.25 14.07 2.27
C PRO A 88 5.43 13.19 2.72
N ASP A 89 6.13 12.53 1.77
CA ASP A 89 7.36 11.78 2.03
C ASP A 89 8.41 12.62 2.80
N ASN A 90 8.57 13.87 2.41
CA ASN A 90 9.46 14.81 3.09
C ASN A 90 8.65 15.89 3.81
N VAL A 91 8.52 15.75 5.12
CA VAL A 91 7.83 16.75 5.96
C VAL A 91 8.71 17.99 6.12
N GLY A 92 8.27 19.10 5.55
CA GLY A 92 9.00 20.37 5.48
C GLY A 92 8.82 21.25 6.71
N PHE A 93 9.38 20.85 7.86
CA PHE A 93 9.42 21.72 9.04
C PHE A 93 10.45 22.82 8.92
N TYR A 94 10.20 23.95 9.59
CA TYR A 94 11.18 25.04 9.75
C TYR A 94 12.28 24.56 10.70
N SER A 95 13.46 24.30 10.18
CA SER A 95 14.58 23.67 10.87
C SER A 95 15.08 24.47 12.09
N ASP A 96 14.97 25.80 12.06
CA ASP A 96 15.37 26.68 13.13
C ASP A 96 14.32 26.84 14.24
N MET A 97 13.11 26.36 14.03
CA MET A 97 12.02 26.32 15.00
C MET A 97 12.01 24.98 15.74
N THR A 98 11.56 25.01 16.99
CA THR A 98 11.31 23.81 17.77
C THR A 98 10.10 23.02 17.23
N GLY A 99 9.94 21.76 17.65
CA GLY A 99 8.74 20.98 17.31
C GLY A 99 7.46 21.70 17.72
N ARG A 100 7.44 22.25 18.93
CA ARG A 100 6.30 23.03 19.47
C ARG A 100 6.00 24.27 18.63
N GLU A 101 7.01 25.01 18.24
CA GLU A 101 6.84 26.24 17.42
C GLU A 101 6.32 25.91 16.00
N ASN A 102 6.79 24.85 15.40
CA ASN A 102 6.25 24.36 14.11
C ASN A 102 4.75 24.01 14.23
N LEU A 103 4.36 23.25 15.24
CA LEU A 103 2.95 22.90 15.46
C LEU A 103 2.08 24.14 15.77
N ARG A 104 2.62 25.11 16.53
CA ARG A 104 1.92 26.38 16.81
C ARG A 104 1.70 27.17 15.51
N PHE A 105 2.70 27.20 14.64
CA PHE A 105 2.57 27.85 13.35
C PHE A 105 1.44 27.24 12.52
N THR A 106 1.42 25.90 12.42
CA THR A 106 0.36 25.18 11.70
C THR A 106 -1.02 25.39 12.35
N ALA A 107 -1.11 25.38 13.69
CA ALA A 107 -2.35 25.63 14.39
C ALA A 107 -2.94 27.01 14.09
N ARG A 108 -2.10 28.04 14.06
CA ARG A 108 -2.51 29.41 13.67
C ARG A 108 -2.98 29.48 12.23
N LEU A 109 -2.29 28.80 11.30
CA LEU A 109 -2.71 28.74 9.90
C LEU A 109 -4.05 28.05 9.71
N ASN A 110 -4.38 27.10 10.57
CA ASN A 110 -5.67 26.42 10.58
C ASN A 110 -6.76 27.19 11.36
N GLY A 111 -6.46 28.37 11.90
CA GLY A 111 -7.42 29.23 12.60
C GLY A 111 -7.80 28.72 13.99
N ILE A 112 -6.97 27.90 14.64
CA ILE A 112 -7.19 27.45 16.00
C ILE A 112 -7.07 28.67 16.95
N PRO A 113 -8.04 28.90 17.85
CA PRO A 113 -7.99 30.00 18.81
C PRO A 113 -6.74 29.95 19.68
N GLU A 114 -6.05 31.07 19.90
CA GLU A 114 -4.74 31.12 20.57
C GLU A 114 -4.77 30.45 21.96
N LYS A 115 -5.86 30.58 22.70
CA LYS A 115 -6.05 29.95 24.03
C LYS A 115 -6.13 28.41 23.99
N GLU A 116 -6.40 27.82 22.81
CA GLU A 116 -6.56 26.38 22.62
C GLU A 116 -5.30 25.73 22.07
N ILE A 117 -4.37 26.53 21.51
CA ILE A 117 -3.18 26.04 20.78
C ILE A 117 -2.26 25.26 21.71
N ASP A 118 -1.82 25.83 22.84
CA ASP A 118 -0.86 25.17 23.72
C ASP A 118 -1.41 23.88 24.35
N PRO A 119 -2.65 23.83 24.88
CA PRO A 119 -3.23 22.58 25.34
C PRO A 119 -3.39 21.52 24.24
N LEU A 120 -3.69 21.93 23.00
CA LEU A 120 -3.76 21.03 21.84
C LEU A 120 -2.38 20.45 21.53
N ILE A 121 -1.37 21.30 21.43
CA ILE A 121 0.01 20.90 21.15
C ILE A 121 0.54 19.92 22.20
N ASP A 122 0.29 20.18 23.48
CA ASP A 122 0.72 19.30 24.57
C ASP A 122 0.15 17.88 24.41
N ARG A 123 -1.16 17.78 24.14
CA ARG A 123 -1.81 16.50 23.87
C ARG A 123 -1.27 15.79 22.63
N LEU A 124 -1.02 16.53 21.55
CA LEU A 124 -0.53 15.94 20.30
C LEU A 124 0.92 15.46 20.42
N ILE A 125 1.79 16.25 21.07
CA ILE A 125 3.18 15.89 21.33
C ILE A 125 3.26 14.64 22.24
N GLU A 126 2.44 14.56 23.27
CA GLU A 126 2.32 13.37 24.11
C GLU A 126 1.83 12.17 23.30
N LYS A 127 0.78 12.34 22.50
CA LYS A 127 0.20 11.29 21.66
C LYS A 127 1.20 10.67 20.70
N VAL A 128 2.10 11.46 20.11
CA VAL A 128 3.14 10.98 19.20
C VAL A 128 4.46 10.61 19.92
N GLY A 129 4.47 10.61 21.26
CA GLY A 129 5.64 10.23 22.05
C GLY A 129 6.84 11.18 21.91
N MET A 130 6.62 12.48 21.66
CA MET A 130 7.67 13.46 21.37
C MET A 130 7.91 14.49 22.48
N THR A 131 7.42 14.24 23.68
CA THR A 131 7.53 15.17 24.82
C THR A 131 8.99 15.53 25.14
N TYR A 132 9.90 14.55 25.06
CA TYR A 132 11.33 14.72 25.33
C TYR A 132 12.05 15.65 24.35
N ALA A 133 11.52 15.80 23.14
CA ALA A 133 12.14 16.58 22.06
C ALA A 133 11.34 17.81 21.65
N ALA A 134 10.18 18.05 22.26
CA ALA A 134 9.24 19.10 21.86
C ALA A 134 9.86 20.49 21.72
N ASN A 135 10.82 20.82 22.60
CA ASN A 135 11.53 22.10 22.65
C ASN A 135 12.91 22.09 21.96
N GLN A 136 13.27 21.01 21.28
CA GLN A 136 14.46 20.93 20.45
C GLN A 136 14.15 21.44 19.03
N LYS A 137 15.14 22.04 18.35
CA LYS A 137 15.00 22.48 16.96
C LYS A 137 14.78 21.28 16.04
N THR A 138 13.82 21.38 15.13
CA THR A 138 13.49 20.27 14.21
C THR A 138 14.62 19.94 13.22
N GLY A 139 15.55 20.87 12.99
CA GLY A 139 16.78 20.62 12.25
C GLY A 139 17.67 19.53 12.86
N THR A 140 17.56 19.27 14.18
CA THR A 140 18.31 18.20 14.89
C THR A 140 17.56 16.87 14.96
N TYR A 141 16.31 16.79 14.46
CA TYR A 141 15.49 15.59 14.55
C TYR A 141 15.97 14.50 13.61
N SER A 142 15.93 13.24 14.10
CA SER A 142 16.02 12.08 13.22
C SER A 142 14.84 12.02 12.24
N LYS A 143 14.93 11.18 11.21
CA LYS A 143 13.80 11.02 10.27
C LYS A 143 12.54 10.53 10.99
N GLY A 144 12.67 9.55 11.89
CA GLY A 144 11.53 9.05 12.69
C GLY A 144 10.92 10.12 13.58
N MET A 145 11.72 10.99 14.20
CA MET A 145 11.21 12.13 14.97
C MET A 145 10.43 13.10 14.09
N ARG A 146 10.92 13.41 12.89
CA ARG A 146 10.21 14.27 11.92
C ARG A 146 8.90 13.63 11.46
N GLN A 147 8.86 12.33 11.21
CA GLN A 147 7.63 11.63 10.83
C GLN A 147 6.59 11.65 11.96
N ARG A 148 7.00 11.39 13.19
CA ARG A 148 6.09 11.47 14.36
C ARG A 148 5.55 12.89 14.58
N LEU A 149 6.41 13.91 14.47
CA LEU A 149 5.94 15.29 14.50
C LEU A 149 5.00 15.60 13.32
N GLY A 150 5.24 15.02 12.13
CA GLY A 150 4.36 15.12 10.97
C GLY A 150 2.96 14.58 11.24
N ILE A 151 2.85 13.47 11.96
CA ILE A 151 1.53 12.98 12.42
C ILE A 151 0.88 14.00 13.37
N ALA A 152 1.61 14.56 14.34
CA ALA A 152 1.07 15.59 15.23
C ALA A 152 0.57 16.82 14.46
N ASP A 153 1.32 17.24 13.43
CA ASP A 153 0.98 18.37 12.56
C ASP A 153 -0.32 18.10 11.78
N VAL A 154 -0.45 16.91 11.19
CA VAL A 154 -1.66 16.47 10.50
C VAL A 154 -2.88 16.46 11.43
N LEU A 155 -2.70 16.07 12.70
CA LEU A 155 -3.78 15.96 13.68
C LEU A 155 -4.24 17.29 14.26
N ILE A 156 -3.57 18.42 14.00
CA ILE A 156 -3.94 19.76 14.53
C ILE A 156 -5.39 20.11 14.23
N LYS A 157 -5.87 19.79 13.04
CA LYS A 157 -7.27 20.08 12.63
C LYS A 157 -8.23 18.92 12.83
N ASP A 158 -7.82 17.87 13.50
CA ASP A 158 -8.62 16.66 13.77
C ASP A 158 -9.29 16.07 12.52
N PRO A 159 -8.53 15.72 11.46
CA PRO A 159 -9.07 15.30 10.18
C PRO A 159 -9.80 13.95 10.29
N ALA A 160 -10.84 13.74 9.46
CA ALA A 160 -11.50 12.44 9.31
C ALA A 160 -10.67 11.47 8.46
N VAL A 161 -9.91 11.98 7.49
CA VAL A 161 -9.04 11.24 6.58
C VAL A 161 -7.60 11.70 6.74
N ILE A 162 -6.68 10.76 6.82
CA ILE A 162 -5.24 11.01 6.82
C ILE A 162 -4.64 10.35 5.58
N ILE A 163 -3.94 11.12 4.76
CA ILE A 163 -3.23 10.62 3.58
C ILE A 163 -1.73 10.77 3.83
N MET A 164 -0.99 9.68 3.68
CA MET A 164 0.46 9.62 3.92
C MET A 164 1.15 9.10 2.66
N ASP A 165 2.09 9.89 2.11
CA ASP A 165 2.85 9.50 0.93
C ASP A 165 4.23 9.01 1.34
N GLU A 166 4.52 7.70 1.14
CA GLU A 166 5.77 7.02 1.47
C GLU A 166 6.30 7.28 2.90
N PRO A 167 5.45 7.22 3.95
CA PRO A 167 5.80 7.73 5.28
C PRO A 167 6.89 6.92 6.00
N THR A 168 7.13 5.68 5.59
CA THR A 168 8.11 4.76 6.22
C THR A 168 9.45 4.74 5.50
N ALA A 169 9.57 5.41 4.34
CA ALA A 169 10.80 5.40 3.55
C ALA A 169 11.99 5.95 4.36
N GLY A 170 13.05 5.15 4.50
CA GLY A 170 14.28 5.53 5.20
C GLY A 170 14.15 5.66 6.73
N LEU A 171 13.13 5.10 7.35
CA LEU A 171 13.09 4.88 8.78
C LEU A 171 13.95 3.67 9.15
N ASP A 172 14.57 3.73 10.33
CA ASP A 172 15.16 2.55 10.96
C ASP A 172 14.07 1.59 11.48
N PRO A 173 14.39 0.32 11.78
CA PRO A 173 13.39 -0.68 12.16
C PRO A 173 12.57 -0.31 13.42
N GLU A 174 13.16 0.44 14.35
CA GLU A 174 12.46 0.86 15.57
C GLU A 174 11.49 2.00 15.28
N GLY A 175 11.95 3.07 14.63
CA GLY A 175 11.12 4.19 14.22
C GLY A 175 9.95 3.77 13.33
N MET A 176 10.18 2.76 12.47
CA MET A 176 9.14 2.16 11.65
C MET A 176 8.06 1.48 12.51
N ARG A 177 8.46 0.60 13.45
CA ARG A 177 7.49 -0.09 14.34
C ARG A 177 6.65 0.91 15.13
N GLU A 178 7.29 1.96 15.68
CA GLU A 178 6.59 3.03 16.40
C GLU A 178 5.58 3.76 15.50
N PHE A 179 6.00 4.11 14.27
CA PHE A 179 5.16 4.80 13.29
C PHE A 179 3.94 3.95 12.89
N LEU A 180 4.15 2.65 12.59
CA LEU A 180 3.07 1.73 12.22
C LEU A 180 2.09 1.53 13.38
N SER A 181 2.61 1.37 14.62
CA SER A 181 1.80 1.24 15.83
C SER A 181 0.93 2.48 16.06
N LEU A 182 1.51 3.68 15.93
CA LEU A 182 0.79 4.95 16.06
C LEU A 182 -0.29 5.07 14.97
N SER A 183 0.01 4.73 13.72
CA SER A 183 -0.95 4.75 12.62
C SER A 183 -2.14 3.82 12.89
N LYS A 184 -1.88 2.62 13.39
CA LYS A 184 -2.94 1.67 13.78
C LYS A 184 -3.79 2.18 14.94
N GLN A 185 -3.18 2.83 15.92
CA GLN A 185 -3.91 3.46 17.04
C GLN A 185 -4.85 4.56 16.53
N LEU A 186 -4.41 5.40 15.59
CA LEU A 186 -5.23 6.46 15.00
C LEU A 186 -6.46 5.91 14.27
N SER A 187 -6.34 4.79 13.58
CA SER A 187 -7.48 4.15 12.92
C SER A 187 -8.41 3.48 13.94
N VAL A 188 -7.89 2.59 14.79
CA VAL A 188 -8.70 1.74 15.68
C VAL A 188 -9.30 2.54 16.85
N ALA A 189 -8.50 3.38 17.53
CA ALA A 189 -8.94 4.10 18.72
C ALA A 189 -9.62 5.45 18.42
N ASP A 190 -9.12 6.17 17.39
CA ASP A 190 -9.62 7.51 17.07
C ASP A 190 -10.59 7.48 15.85
N GLY A 191 -10.82 6.32 15.23
CA GLY A 191 -11.73 6.14 14.08
C GLY A 191 -11.27 6.86 12.81
N LYS A 192 -9.98 7.16 12.66
CA LYS A 192 -9.45 7.85 11.47
C LYS A 192 -9.35 6.89 10.30
N THR A 193 -9.73 7.35 9.12
CA THR A 193 -9.44 6.64 7.87
C THR A 193 -8.05 7.01 7.39
N ILE A 194 -7.23 6.03 7.05
CA ILE A 194 -5.85 6.27 6.62
C ILE A 194 -5.64 5.70 5.23
N LEU A 195 -5.15 6.54 4.31
CA LEU A 195 -4.61 6.12 3.02
C LEU A 195 -3.10 6.28 3.08
N VAL A 196 -2.36 5.17 2.92
CA VAL A 196 -0.90 5.17 2.91
C VAL A 196 -0.38 4.66 1.59
N SER A 197 0.47 5.45 0.90
CA SER A 197 1.21 4.94 -0.25
C SER A 197 2.53 4.32 0.18
N SER A 198 2.94 3.24 -0.47
CA SER A 198 4.25 2.63 -0.25
C SER A 198 4.70 1.79 -1.45
N HIS A 199 6.02 1.67 -1.60
CA HIS A 199 6.65 0.65 -2.42
C HIS A 199 7.26 -0.49 -1.57
N GLN A 200 7.14 -0.41 -0.23
CA GLN A 200 7.68 -1.38 0.75
C GLN A 200 6.54 -2.25 1.30
N LEU A 201 6.30 -3.37 0.66
CA LEU A 201 5.12 -4.22 0.85
C LEU A 201 5.04 -4.81 2.26
N TYR A 202 6.14 -5.40 2.75
CA TYR A 202 6.19 -6.07 4.06
C TYR A 202 5.77 -5.17 5.23
N GLN A 203 6.09 -3.87 5.17
CA GLN A 203 5.77 -2.92 6.23
C GLN A 203 4.28 -2.61 6.27
N ILE A 204 3.70 -2.38 5.10
CA ILE A 204 2.30 -1.99 4.94
C ILE A 204 1.36 -3.15 5.29
N GLN A 205 1.76 -4.38 5.00
CA GLN A 205 1.01 -5.59 5.37
C GLN A 205 0.66 -5.65 6.86
N GLN A 206 1.48 -5.08 7.73
CA GLN A 206 1.28 -5.15 9.18
C GLN A 206 0.12 -4.28 9.69
N ILE A 207 -0.28 -3.27 8.96
CA ILE A 207 -1.29 -2.29 9.42
C ILE A 207 -2.51 -2.16 8.52
N CYS A 208 -2.39 -2.48 7.22
CA CYS A 208 -3.49 -2.27 6.28
C CYS A 208 -4.57 -3.34 6.40
N ASP A 209 -5.82 -2.90 6.38
CA ASP A 209 -6.99 -3.77 6.30
C ASP A 209 -7.20 -4.26 4.87
N ARG A 210 -6.99 -3.36 3.90
CA ARG A 210 -7.04 -3.64 2.46
C ARG A 210 -5.93 -2.91 1.73
N VAL A 211 -5.57 -3.43 0.56
CA VAL A 211 -4.56 -2.84 -0.31
C VAL A 211 -5.06 -2.73 -1.74
N GLY A 212 -4.52 -1.76 -2.46
CA GLY A 212 -4.64 -1.63 -3.91
C GLY A 212 -3.27 -1.67 -4.56
N ILE A 213 -3.07 -2.57 -5.52
CA ILE A 213 -1.81 -2.76 -6.25
C ILE A 213 -1.86 -1.97 -7.55
N PHE A 214 -0.92 -1.04 -7.69
CA PHE A 214 -0.79 -0.16 -8.84
C PHE A 214 0.39 -0.57 -9.72
N VAL A 215 0.14 -0.70 -11.02
CA VAL A 215 1.15 -0.89 -12.06
C VAL A 215 0.80 0.03 -13.24
N ASP A 216 1.76 0.80 -13.71
CA ASP A 216 1.64 1.69 -14.89
C ASP A 216 0.35 2.52 -14.94
N GLY A 217 0.01 3.13 -13.80
CA GLY A 217 -1.16 4.00 -13.68
C GLY A 217 -2.48 3.27 -13.46
N SER A 218 -2.51 1.95 -13.48
CA SER A 218 -3.72 1.15 -13.34
C SER A 218 -3.76 0.40 -12.01
N LEU A 219 -4.96 0.28 -11.42
CA LEU A 219 -5.21 -0.57 -10.27
C LEU A 219 -5.47 -1.99 -10.74
N ILE A 220 -4.51 -2.89 -10.53
CA ILE A 220 -4.58 -4.28 -11.04
C ILE A 220 -5.20 -5.25 -10.04
N ALA A 221 -5.12 -4.96 -8.74
CA ALA A 221 -5.75 -5.76 -7.69
C ALA A 221 -6.17 -4.87 -6.51
N CYS A 222 -7.27 -5.21 -5.85
CA CYS A 222 -7.77 -4.50 -4.68
C CYS A 222 -8.53 -5.43 -3.76
N GLY A 223 -8.13 -5.53 -2.48
CA GLY A 223 -8.80 -6.39 -1.50
C GLY A 223 -8.02 -6.53 -0.20
N GLY A 224 -8.54 -7.34 0.72
CA GLY A 224 -7.79 -7.79 1.90
C GLY A 224 -6.65 -8.70 1.49
N ILE A 225 -5.53 -8.68 2.23
CA ILE A 225 -4.33 -9.46 1.86
C ILE A 225 -4.65 -10.96 1.76
N SER A 226 -5.37 -11.51 2.74
CA SER A 226 -5.80 -12.92 2.72
C SER A 226 -6.76 -13.23 1.57
N GLU A 227 -7.59 -12.27 1.15
CA GLU A 227 -8.49 -12.40 0.01
C GLU A 227 -7.71 -12.47 -1.30
N LEU A 228 -6.77 -11.55 -1.50
CA LEU A 228 -5.90 -11.53 -2.68
C LEU A 228 -5.05 -12.80 -2.78
N GLY A 229 -4.47 -13.27 -1.68
CA GLY A 229 -3.76 -14.54 -1.63
C GLY A 229 -4.64 -15.74 -1.99
N SER A 230 -5.90 -15.74 -1.53
CA SER A 230 -6.86 -16.79 -1.88
C SER A 230 -7.27 -16.76 -3.35
N GLN A 231 -7.37 -15.57 -3.96
CA GLN A 231 -7.65 -15.42 -5.38
C GLN A 231 -6.52 -15.99 -6.25
N ILE A 232 -5.26 -15.72 -5.89
CA ILE A 232 -4.08 -16.29 -6.56
C ILE A 232 -4.06 -17.82 -6.42
N ALA A 233 -4.31 -18.35 -5.23
CA ALA A 233 -4.41 -19.79 -5.02
C ALA A 233 -5.54 -20.43 -5.84
N ALA A 234 -6.70 -19.76 -5.95
CA ALA A 234 -7.83 -20.24 -6.76
C ALA A 234 -7.52 -20.26 -8.27
N GLN A 235 -6.59 -19.43 -8.74
CA GLN A 235 -6.08 -19.48 -10.11
C GLN A 235 -5.07 -20.61 -10.35
N GLY A 236 -4.80 -21.43 -9.34
CA GLY A 236 -3.88 -22.58 -9.46
C GLY A 236 -2.40 -22.20 -9.28
N HIS A 237 -2.10 -21.06 -8.67
CA HIS A 237 -0.76 -20.64 -8.35
C HIS A 237 -0.42 -20.95 -6.88
N TYR A 238 -0.04 -22.19 -6.62
CA TYR A 238 0.47 -22.59 -5.31
C TYR A 238 1.99 -22.66 -5.36
N THR A 239 2.65 -22.00 -4.43
CA THR A 239 4.09 -22.15 -4.21
C THR A 239 4.32 -22.68 -2.80
N LEU A 240 4.99 -23.83 -2.68
CA LEU A 240 5.31 -24.47 -1.41
C LEU A 240 6.81 -24.53 -1.22
N GLU A 241 7.28 -23.97 -0.13
CA GLU A 241 8.67 -24.11 0.34
C GLU A 241 8.72 -25.22 1.37
N ILE A 242 9.60 -26.23 1.14
CA ILE A 242 9.70 -27.38 2.01
C ILE A 242 11.15 -27.83 2.22
N SER A 243 11.48 -28.11 3.45
CA SER A 243 12.75 -28.77 3.85
C SER A 243 12.45 -30.02 4.64
N ALA A 244 13.05 -31.15 4.23
CA ALA A 244 12.90 -32.44 4.91
C ALA A 244 14.24 -33.17 4.94
N GLU A 245 14.41 -34.04 5.93
CA GLU A 245 15.56 -34.94 6.09
C GLU A 245 15.09 -36.40 6.02
N PRO A 246 15.81 -37.27 5.23
CA PRO A 246 16.92 -36.93 4.33
C PRO A 246 16.45 -36.13 3.10
N CYS A 247 17.34 -35.27 2.56
CA CYS A 247 17.11 -34.56 1.31
C CYS A 247 17.74 -35.39 0.18
N ASP A 248 16.98 -36.30 -0.42
CA ASP A 248 17.47 -37.31 -1.33
C ASP A 248 16.67 -37.37 -2.65
N GLU A 249 17.19 -38.18 -3.60
CA GLU A 249 16.55 -38.38 -4.92
C GLU A 249 15.16 -39.03 -4.83
N ARG A 250 14.88 -39.80 -3.76
CA ARG A 250 13.58 -40.43 -3.58
C ARG A 250 12.48 -39.40 -3.28
N PHE A 251 12.80 -38.43 -2.43
CA PHE A 251 11.86 -37.34 -2.16
C PHE A 251 11.66 -36.46 -3.39
N LEU A 252 12.74 -36.13 -4.12
CA LEU A 252 12.63 -35.40 -5.38
C LEU A 252 11.82 -36.18 -6.45
N GLY A 253 12.00 -37.51 -6.53
CA GLY A 253 11.23 -38.39 -7.40
C GLY A 253 9.75 -38.35 -7.08
N PHE A 254 9.40 -38.50 -5.79
CA PHE A 254 8.02 -38.37 -5.34
C PHE A 254 7.40 -37.01 -5.72
N LEU A 255 8.12 -35.92 -5.51
CA LEU A 255 7.64 -34.58 -5.88
C LEU A 255 7.37 -34.49 -7.39
N LYS A 256 8.27 -35.00 -8.24
CA LYS A 256 8.11 -34.96 -9.69
C LYS A 256 6.93 -35.78 -10.22
N GLU A 257 6.52 -36.81 -9.49
CA GLU A 257 5.39 -37.67 -9.84
C GLU A 257 4.03 -37.09 -9.42
N GLN A 258 4.02 -36.02 -8.61
CA GLN A 258 2.75 -35.42 -8.17
C GLN A 258 2.06 -34.71 -9.34
N ASP A 259 0.80 -35.03 -9.55
CA ASP A 259 -0.05 -34.34 -10.49
C ASP A 259 -0.25 -32.87 -10.10
N GLY A 260 -0.17 -31.97 -11.07
CA GLY A 260 -0.35 -30.54 -10.88
C GLY A 260 0.93 -29.76 -10.55
N ILE A 261 2.09 -30.40 -10.44
CA ILE A 261 3.37 -29.68 -10.33
C ILE A 261 3.71 -29.00 -11.66
N THR A 262 4.00 -27.70 -11.59
CA THR A 262 4.41 -26.85 -12.73
C THR A 262 5.90 -26.49 -12.68
N GLY A 263 6.53 -26.59 -11.50
CA GLY A 263 7.96 -26.34 -11.36
C GLY A 263 8.50 -26.82 -10.01
N ILE A 264 9.77 -27.25 -10.00
CA ILE A 264 10.54 -27.56 -8.80
C ILE A 264 11.90 -26.93 -8.94
N SER A 265 12.30 -26.12 -7.98
CA SER A 265 13.66 -25.66 -7.82
C SER A 265 14.19 -26.02 -6.43
N MET A 266 15.51 -26.06 -6.26
CA MET A 266 16.15 -26.42 -4.99
C MET A 266 17.21 -25.39 -4.64
N GLU A 267 17.14 -24.88 -3.42
CA GLU A 267 18.14 -24.00 -2.84
C GLU A 267 18.68 -24.63 -1.56
N GLY A 268 19.89 -25.17 -1.63
CA GLY A 268 20.48 -25.96 -0.52
C GLY A 268 19.67 -27.23 -0.24
N SER A 269 19.08 -27.34 0.95
CA SER A 269 18.19 -28.44 1.37
C SER A 269 16.69 -28.12 1.28
N THR A 270 16.35 -26.98 0.69
CA THR A 270 14.97 -26.51 0.60
C THR A 270 14.45 -26.62 -0.84
N PHE A 271 13.32 -27.26 -1.02
CA PHE A 271 12.59 -27.35 -2.29
C PHE A 271 11.58 -26.22 -2.37
N LEU A 272 11.59 -25.51 -3.49
CA LEU A 272 10.54 -24.58 -3.88
C LEU A 272 9.70 -25.26 -4.98
N ILE A 273 8.43 -25.52 -4.69
CA ILE A 273 7.52 -26.29 -5.51
C ILE A 273 6.40 -25.39 -5.99
N SER A 274 6.29 -25.20 -7.30
CA SER A 274 5.15 -24.53 -7.93
C SER A 274 4.14 -25.58 -8.39
N SER A 275 2.86 -25.38 -8.10
CA SER A 275 1.80 -26.35 -8.43
C SER A 275 0.47 -25.67 -8.71
N SER A 276 -0.40 -26.36 -9.47
CA SER A 276 -1.78 -25.94 -9.75
C SER A 276 -2.79 -26.34 -8.68
N LYS A 277 -2.35 -27.09 -7.66
CA LYS A 277 -3.19 -27.54 -6.53
C LYS A 277 -2.41 -27.60 -5.22
N ASP A 278 -3.13 -27.59 -4.11
CA ASP A 278 -2.52 -27.72 -2.77
C ASP A 278 -1.98 -29.14 -2.55
N LEU A 279 -0.67 -29.27 -2.48
CA LEU A 279 0.04 -30.54 -2.29
C LEU A 279 0.44 -30.81 -0.84
N ARG A 280 0.12 -29.94 0.12
CA ARG A 280 0.56 -30.08 1.51
C ARG A 280 0.16 -31.40 2.14
N THR A 281 -1.07 -31.84 1.91
CA THR A 281 -1.60 -33.09 2.46
C THR A 281 -0.86 -34.30 1.90
N ASP A 282 -0.61 -34.32 0.59
CA ASP A 282 0.03 -35.47 -0.08
C ASP A 282 1.51 -35.58 0.32
N ILE A 283 2.20 -34.43 0.37
CA ILE A 283 3.60 -34.35 0.80
C ILE A 283 3.74 -34.76 2.28
N THR A 284 2.88 -34.24 3.16
CA THR A 284 2.92 -34.60 4.60
C THR A 284 2.67 -36.07 4.82
N ARG A 285 1.76 -36.66 4.05
CA ARG A 285 1.48 -38.11 4.09
C ARG A 285 2.70 -38.91 3.64
N PHE A 286 3.33 -38.54 2.54
CA PHE A 286 4.55 -39.18 2.06
C PHE A 286 5.67 -39.15 3.10
N LEU A 287 5.95 -37.97 3.66
CA LEU A 287 7.00 -37.79 4.67
C LEU A 287 6.74 -38.68 5.91
N GLY A 288 5.51 -38.70 6.39
CA GLY A 288 5.13 -39.52 7.56
C GLY A 288 5.20 -41.02 7.32
N THR A 289 4.98 -41.48 6.08
CA THR A 289 5.03 -42.93 5.75
C THR A 289 6.42 -43.46 5.40
N HIS A 290 7.36 -42.56 5.10
CA HIS A 290 8.69 -42.93 4.62
C HIS A 290 9.84 -42.49 5.55
N GLU A 291 9.51 -42.24 6.83
CA GLU A 291 10.50 -41.89 7.89
C GLU A 291 11.30 -40.58 7.61
N TYR A 292 10.73 -39.65 6.83
CA TYR A 292 11.31 -38.35 6.66
C TYR A 292 10.96 -37.45 7.83
N LYS A 293 11.92 -36.62 8.24
CA LYS A 293 11.69 -35.55 9.21
C LYS A 293 11.40 -34.26 8.49
N LEU A 294 10.18 -33.75 8.64
CA LEU A 294 9.81 -32.42 8.17
C LEU A 294 10.52 -31.36 9.03
N LEU A 295 11.36 -30.53 8.44
CA LEU A 295 12.04 -29.43 9.10
C LEU A 295 11.30 -28.11 8.94
N HIS A 296 10.81 -27.84 7.74
CA HIS A 296 10.10 -26.63 7.39
C HIS A 296 9.07 -26.93 6.29
N MET A 297 7.89 -26.32 6.39
CA MET A 297 6.90 -26.28 5.33
C MET A 297 6.16 -24.95 5.40
N HIS A 298 6.27 -24.16 4.35
CA HIS A 298 5.61 -22.88 4.24
C HIS A 298 4.95 -22.73 2.88
N GLN A 299 3.65 -22.44 2.87
CA GLN A 299 2.96 -22.09 1.64
C GLN A 299 3.22 -20.61 1.35
N LYS A 300 3.97 -20.35 0.29
CA LYS A 300 4.12 -19.01 -0.27
C LYS A 300 2.79 -18.62 -0.96
N GLY A 301 2.52 -17.33 -1.10
CA GLY A 301 1.25 -16.81 -1.63
C GLY A 301 0.34 -16.19 -0.57
N GLY A 302 0.80 -16.21 0.69
CA GLY A 302 0.10 -15.57 1.81
C GLY A 302 0.69 -14.22 2.21
N ASP A 303 1.88 -13.87 1.74
CA ASP A 303 2.48 -12.56 1.99
C ASP A 303 2.28 -11.60 0.81
N LEU A 304 2.33 -10.32 1.11
CA LEU A 304 2.04 -9.27 0.14
C LEU A 304 3.11 -9.15 -0.96
N ASP A 305 4.36 -9.52 -0.67
CA ASP A 305 5.46 -9.48 -1.65
C ASP A 305 5.22 -10.48 -2.79
N GLU A 306 4.72 -11.65 -2.43
CA GLU A 306 4.43 -12.72 -3.39
C GLU A 306 3.14 -12.44 -4.17
N ILE A 307 2.09 -11.96 -3.49
CA ILE A 307 0.87 -11.47 -4.11
C ILE A 307 1.21 -10.40 -5.14
N TYR A 308 2.03 -9.43 -4.75
CA TYR A 308 2.46 -8.35 -5.64
C TYR A 308 3.22 -8.88 -6.85
N ARG A 309 4.16 -9.82 -6.67
CA ARG A 309 4.96 -10.39 -7.77
C ARG A 309 4.07 -11.09 -8.80
N VAL A 310 3.09 -11.88 -8.36
CA VAL A 310 2.18 -12.58 -9.28
C VAL A 310 1.38 -11.58 -10.12
N TYR A 311 0.73 -10.61 -9.48
CA TYR A 311 -0.04 -9.60 -10.20
C TYR A 311 0.83 -8.71 -11.10
N PHE A 312 2.07 -8.43 -10.70
CA PHE A 312 3.00 -7.65 -11.50
C PHE A 312 3.45 -8.41 -12.75
N GLU A 313 3.82 -9.70 -12.62
CA GLU A 313 4.20 -10.55 -13.75
C GLU A 313 3.04 -10.77 -14.75
N GLU A 314 1.81 -10.88 -14.26
CA GLU A 314 0.62 -10.96 -15.11
C GLU A 314 0.40 -9.66 -15.90
N ALA A 315 0.51 -8.51 -15.24
CA ALA A 315 0.36 -7.20 -15.88
C ALA A 315 1.43 -6.92 -16.93
N GLU A 316 2.70 -7.34 -16.72
CA GLU A 316 3.76 -7.23 -17.72
C GLU A 316 3.47 -8.09 -18.96
N LYS A 317 2.99 -9.32 -18.79
CA LYS A 317 2.62 -10.21 -19.90
C LYS A 317 1.49 -9.65 -20.75
N GLU A 318 0.46 -9.10 -20.12
CA GLU A 318 -0.66 -8.45 -20.84
C GLU A 318 -0.21 -7.17 -21.56
N GLY A 319 0.76 -6.44 -21.01
CA GLY A 319 1.38 -5.25 -21.63
C GLY A 319 2.13 -5.60 -22.92
N ASP A 320 2.94 -6.64 -22.90
CA ASP A 320 3.73 -7.10 -24.04
C ASP A 320 2.84 -7.65 -25.18
N GLU A 321 1.80 -8.41 -24.86
CA GLU A 321 0.85 -8.91 -25.88
C GLU A 321 0.08 -7.77 -26.60
N ASN A 322 -0.22 -6.68 -25.88
CA ASN A 322 -0.88 -5.52 -26.48
C ASN A 322 0.07 -4.69 -27.37
N HIS A 323 1.37 -4.65 -27.04
CA HIS A 323 2.38 -4.00 -27.87
C HIS A 323 2.60 -4.74 -29.20
N ASP A 324 2.63 -6.06 -29.20
CA ASP A 324 2.80 -6.89 -30.41
C ASP A 324 1.58 -6.78 -31.36
N LYS A 325 0.36 -6.76 -30.80
CA LYS A 325 -0.87 -6.56 -31.60
C LYS A 325 -0.95 -5.17 -32.24
N SER A 326 -0.36 -4.13 -31.62
CA SER A 326 -0.30 -2.78 -32.22
C SER A 326 0.77 -2.62 -33.26
N GLY A 327 1.89 -3.36 -33.17
CA GLY A 327 2.98 -3.41 -34.15
C GLY A 327 2.55 -4.08 -35.47
N SER A 328 1.76 -5.14 -35.37
CA SER A 328 1.32 -5.89 -36.57
C SER A 328 0.28 -5.14 -37.43
N ARG A 329 -0.46 -4.18 -36.88
CA ARG A 329 -1.40 -3.33 -37.63
C ARG A 329 -0.70 -2.23 -38.44
N LYS A 330 0.50 -1.77 -38.06
CA LYS A 330 1.24 -0.74 -38.79
C LYS A 330 1.96 -1.27 -40.07
N HIS A 331 2.23 -2.58 -40.15
CA HIS A 331 2.86 -3.17 -41.32
C HIS A 331 1.87 -3.54 -42.44
N ARG A 332 0.57 -3.59 -42.22
CA ARG A 332 -0.43 -3.96 -43.22
C ARG A 332 -0.93 -2.81 -44.12
N PHE A 333 -0.56 -1.57 -43.82
CA PHE A 333 -1.01 -0.39 -44.62
C PHE A 333 0.07 0.20 -45.55
N ARG A 334 1.25 -0.43 -45.68
CA ARG A 334 2.34 0.12 -46.50
C ARG A 334 2.56 -0.59 -47.86
N ASN A 335 1.71 -1.53 -48.22
CA ASN A 335 1.82 -2.26 -49.51
C ASN A 335 0.51 -2.27 -50.32
N ARG A 336 -0.14 -1.11 -50.50
CA ARG A 336 -1.12 -0.89 -51.57
C ARG A 336 -0.95 0.54 -52.08
N GLY A 337 -0.09 0.70 -53.07
CA GLY A 337 0.13 1.97 -53.76
C GLY A 337 1.40 1.91 -54.61
N ALA A 338 1.38 1.13 -55.67
CA ALA A 338 2.18 1.28 -56.86
C ALA A 338 1.32 0.81 -58.04
#